data_284ba83d9403a385c7818335207f045c
#
_entry.id   284ba83d9403a385c7818335207f045c
#
_cell.length_a   1.000
_cell.length_b   1.000
_cell.length_c   1.000
_cell.angle_alpha   90.00
_cell.angle_beta   90.00
_cell.angle_gamma   90.00
#
_symmetry.space_group_name_H-M   'P 1'
#
loop_
_entity.id
_entity.type
_entity.pdbx_description
1 polymer ?
#
loop_
_entity_poly.entity_id
_entity_poly.type
_entity_poly.pdbx_seq_one_letter_code
_entity_poly.pdbx_strand_id
1 'polypeptide(L)'
;AGAFGNFQFMPSTIYNYAIDYDGDKLIELKSVEDSFASAANYLNKLGWKKNSPCYYQIQLKENIPAKFLNTSAKKIKNKKKIKYFKKYIKNIENIKIDENLVVGVITPDKDIVENSKLLEPAYIIFENYELILKWNRSLRFALAVCTLKNKFKNEL
;
A
#
# COMPACT_ATOMS: atom_id res chain seq x y z
N ALA A 1 20.76 -3.85 -6.32
CA ALA A 1 21.51 -5.05 -6.00
C ALA A 1 21.70 -5.15 -4.49
N GLY A 2 21.68 -6.38 -3.91
CA GLY A 2 21.89 -6.61 -2.47
C GLY A 2 20.61 -6.88 -1.67
N ALA A 3 19.46 -7.03 -2.28
CA ALA A 3 18.26 -7.53 -1.59
C ALA A 3 18.46 -8.99 -1.17
N PHE A 4 18.02 -9.34 0.06
CA PHE A 4 18.28 -10.64 0.66
C PHE A 4 17.07 -11.19 1.44
N GLY A 5 17.04 -12.54 1.55
CA GLY A 5 16.03 -13.26 2.34
C GLY A 5 14.68 -13.39 1.66
N ASN A 6 13.74 -14.02 2.36
CA ASN A 6 12.37 -14.29 1.86
C ASN A 6 11.61 -13.03 1.44
N PHE A 7 11.86 -11.92 2.11
CA PHE A 7 11.21 -10.64 1.87
C PHE A 7 12.06 -9.64 1.07
N GLN A 8 13.19 -10.07 0.53
CA GLN A 8 14.07 -9.25 -0.30
C GLN A 8 14.42 -7.90 0.34
N PHE A 9 14.85 -7.94 1.61
CA PHE A 9 15.27 -6.74 2.31
C PHE A 9 16.57 -6.16 1.77
N MET A 10 16.59 -4.84 1.65
CA MET A 10 17.83 -4.12 1.38
C MET A 10 18.76 -4.15 2.61
N PRO A 11 20.10 -4.09 2.44
CA PRO A 11 21.05 -4.13 3.57
C PRO A 11 20.72 -3.13 4.69
N SER A 12 20.32 -1.89 4.34
CA SER A 12 19.90 -0.90 5.34
C SER A 12 18.62 -1.30 6.10
N THR A 13 17.71 -2.00 5.46
CA THR A 13 16.49 -2.52 6.09
C THR A 13 16.86 -3.65 7.07
N ILE A 14 17.77 -4.56 6.65
CA ILE A 14 18.29 -5.62 7.53
C ILE A 14 18.92 -5.01 8.77
N TYR A 15 19.86 -4.10 8.60
CA TYR A 15 20.57 -3.47 9.71
C TYR A 15 19.66 -2.82 10.74
N ASN A 16 18.60 -2.15 10.29
CA ASN A 16 17.72 -1.37 11.18
C ASN A 16 16.53 -2.17 11.74
N TYR A 17 16.10 -3.26 11.09
CA TYR A 17 14.79 -3.88 11.39
C TYR A 17 14.81 -5.40 11.51
N ALA A 18 15.88 -6.08 11.10
CA ALA A 18 15.95 -7.52 11.27
C ALA A 18 16.09 -7.89 12.75
N ILE A 19 15.43 -8.97 13.13
CA ILE A 19 15.43 -9.49 14.51
C ILE A 19 15.64 -10.99 14.50
N ASP A 20 16.34 -11.47 15.49
CA ASP A 20 16.41 -12.86 15.92
C ASP A 20 15.13 -13.14 16.74
N TYR A 21 14.21 -13.91 16.19
CA TYR A 21 12.91 -14.16 16.81
C TYR A 21 12.90 -15.46 17.63
N ASP A 22 13.62 -16.48 17.19
CA ASP A 22 13.69 -17.78 17.88
C ASP A 22 14.74 -17.80 19.01
N GLY A 23 15.63 -16.79 19.06
CA GLY A 23 16.58 -16.61 20.16
C GLY A 23 17.84 -17.46 20.03
N ASP A 24 18.15 -17.95 18.83
CA ASP A 24 19.33 -18.79 18.56
C ASP A 24 20.64 -17.99 18.40
N LYS A 25 20.56 -16.64 18.49
CA LYS A 25 21.63 -15.64 18.32
C LYS A 25 22.09 -15.43 16.88
N LEU A 26 21.35 -15.93 15.91
CA LEU A 26 21.56 -15.67 14.49
C LEU A 26 20.33 -14.96 13.93
N ILE A 27 20.49 -14.23 12.85
CA ILE A 27 19.35 -13.64 12.12
C ILE A 27 19.31 -14.30 10.75
N GLU A 28 18.45 -15.28 10.60
CA GLU A 28 18.32 -16.06 9.37
C GLU A 28 17.11 -15.63 8.51
N LEU A 29 17.32 -14.65 7.66
CA LEU A 29 16.25 -14.10 6.81
C LEU A 29 15.74 -15.04 5.69
N LYS A 30 16.22 -16.27 5.66
CA LYS A 30 15.70 -17.38 4.87
C LYS A 30 14.88 -18.36 5.70
N SER A 31 14.95 -18.31 7.04
CA SER A 31 14.04 -19.02 7.93
C SER A 31 12.67 -18.37 7.90
N VAL A 32 11.63 -19.10 8.30
CA VAL A 32 10.26 -18.57 8.41
C VAL A 32 10.18 -17.63 9.59
N GLU A 33 10.72 -18.03 10.73
CA GLU A 33 10.60 -17.35 12.02
C GLU A 33 11.16 -15.94 11.94
N ASP A 34 12.45 -15.81 11.66
CA ASP A 34 13.12 -14.50 11.64
C ASP A 34 12.67 -13.64 10.48
N SER A 35 12.44 -14.24 9.31
CA SER A 35 12.04 -13.45 8.14
C SER A 35 10.68 -12.81 8.32
N PHE A 36 9.68 -13.54 8.83
CA PHE A 36 8.35 -12.99 9.09
C PHE A 36 8.34 -12.00 10.26
N ALA A 37 9.06 -12.32 11.33
CA ALA A 37 9.18 -11.41 12.48
C ALA A 37 9.88 -10.11 12.08
N SER A 38 10.97 -10.18 11.31
CA SER A 38 11.66 -9.00 10.76
C SER A 38 10.75 -8.17 9.85
N ALA A 39 9.94 -8.82 9.00
CA ALA A 39 8.97 -8.15 8.15
C ALA A 39 7.90 -7.42 8.97
N ALA A 40 7.36 -8.08 9.98
CA ALA A 40 6.39 -7.50 10.89
C ALA A 40 6.98 -6.31 11.68
N ASN A 41 8.22 -6.47 12.20
CA ASN A 41 8.94 -5.40 12.89
C ASN A 41 9.16 -4.20 11.98
N TYR A 42 9.57 -4.41 10.73
CA TYR A 42 9.75 -3.33 9.76
C TYR A 42 8.46 -2.55 9.53
N LEU A 43 7.34 -3.21 9.23
CA LEU A 43 6.06 -2.55 9.04
C LEU A 43 5.60 -1.80 10.30
N ASN A 44 5.76 -2.42 11.48
CA ASN A 44 5.42 -1.80 12.76
C ASN A 44 6.22 -0.50 12.98
N LYS A 45 7.54 -0.54 12.79
CA LYS A 45 8.43 0.63 12.94
C LYS A 45 8.14 1.72 11.91
N LEU A 46 7.63 1.36 10.71
CA LEU A 46 7.15 2.32 9.73
C LEU A 46 5.83 2.98 10.11
N GLY A 47 5.12 2.49 11.14
CA GLY A 47 3.85 3.03 11.62
C GLY A 47 2.62 2.32 11.07
N TRP A 48 2.71 1.01 10.77
CA TRP A 48 1.55 0.22 10.33
C TRP A 48 0.41 0.26 11.35
N LYS A 49 -0.80 0.57 10.87
CA LYS A 49 -2.01 0.64 11.68
C LYS A 49 -2.88 -0.60 11.43
N LYS A 50 -2.93 -1.53 12.41
CA LYS A 50 -3.60 -2.84 12.29
C LYS A 50 -5.01 -2.78 11.71
N ASN A 51 -5.83 -1.83 12.16
CA ASN A 51 -7.24 -1.72 11.78
C ASN A 51 -7.52 -0.72 10.67
N SER A 52 -6.50 -0.07 10.11
CA SER A 52 -6.67 0.88 9.03
C SER A 52 -6.74 0.18 7.67
N PRO A 53 -7.63 0.63 6.77
CA PRO A 53 -7.65 0.12 5.41
C PRO A 53 -6.38 0.50 4.66
N CYS A 54 -6.05 -0.29 3.64
CA CYS A 54 -5.02 0.09 2.68
C CYS A 54 -5.60 0.93 1.54
N TYR A 55 -6.70 0.45 0.95
CA TYR A 55 -7.35 1.08 -0.18
C TYR A 55 -8.84 0.69 -0.26
N TYR A 56 -9.57 1.47 -1.05
CA TYR A 56 -10.88 1.09 -1.61
C TYR A 56 -10.88 1.31 -3.12
N GLN A 57 -11.42 0.36 -3.86
CA GLN A 57 -11.65 0.55 -5.29
C GLN A 57 -12.82 1.52 -5.50
N ILE A 58 -12.64 2.46 -6.43
CA ILE A 58 -13.59 3.51 -6.72
C ILE A 58 -13.87 3.61 -8.21
N GLN A 59 -15.01 4.18 -8.52
CA GLN A 59 -15.36 4.59 -9.87
C GLN A 59 -15.31 6.11 -9.96
N LEU A 60 -14.44 6.63 -10.78
CA LEU A 60 -14.25 8.08 -10.94
C LEU A 60 -15.23 8.65 -11.97
N LYS A 61 -15.63 9.89 -11.73
CA LYS A 61 -16.32 10.73 -12.72
C LYS A 61 -15.29 11.43 -13.60
N GLU A 62 -15.65 11.70 -14.86
CA GLU A 62 -14.72 12.29 -15.85
C GLU A 62 -14.22 13.69 -15.48
N ASN A 63 -14.98 14.42 -14.68
CA ASN A 63 -14.64 15.78 -14.25
C ASN A 63 -13.62 15.85 -13.09
N ILE A 64 -13.00 14.73 -12.70
CA ILE A 64 -11.91 14.77 -11.71
C ILE A 64 -10.68 15.45 -12.31
N PRO A 65 -10.10 16.47 -11.64
CA PRO A 65 -8.89 17.11 -12.13
C PRO A 65 -7.70 16.14 -12.19
N ALA A 66 -7.00 16.10 -13.32
CA ALA A 66 -5.88 15.19 -13.59
C ALA A 66 -4.77 15.25 -12.54
N LYS A 67 -4.57 16.41 -11.88
CA LYS A 67 -3.57 16.57 -10.81
C LYS A 67 -3.77 15.63 -9.61
N PHE A 68 -4.96 15.08 -9.41
CA PHE A 68 -5.25 14.13 -8.32
C PHE A 68 -4.95 12.69 -8.69
N LEU A 69 -4.77 12.38 -9.97
CA LEU A 69 -4.50 11.03 -10.46
C LEU A 69 -3.01 10.71 -10.32
N ASN A 70 -2.66 9.78 -9.44
CA ASN A 70 -1.29 9.35 -9.27
C ASN A 70 -1.08 8.04 -10.03
N THR A 71 -0.17 8.06 -11.01
CA THR A 71 0.25 6.89 -11.81
C THR A 71 1.63 6.39 -11.41
N SER A 72 2.34 7.14 -10.55
CA SER A 72 3.70 6.83 -10.11
C SER A 72 3.75 6.51 -8.62
N ALA A 73 4.49 5.45 -8.29
CA ALA A 73 4.74 5.03 -6.92
C ALA A 73 5.83 5.85 -6.19
N LYS A 74 6.51 6.77 -6.88
CA LYS A 74 7.59 7.58 -6.27
C LYS A 74 7.09 8.46 -5.13
N LYS A 75 5.95 9.09 -5.33
CA LYS A 75 5.30 9.96 -4.34
C LYS A 75 3.83 10.12 -4.68
N ILE A 76 2.96 9.87 -3.72
CA ILE A 76 1.54 10.18 -3.83
C ILE A 76 1.34 11.67 -3.55
N LYS A 77 0.87 12.38 -4.55
CA LYS A 77 0.69 13.85 -4.53
C LYS A 77 -0.77 14.23 -4.36
N ASN A 78 -1.00 15.50 -4.02
CA ASN A 78 -2.34 16.13 -4.00
C ASN A 78 -3.37 15.39 -3.15
N LYS A 79 -2.93 14.82 -2.02
CA LYS A 79 -3.83 14.17 -1.05
C LYS A 79 -4.81 15.17 -0.47
N LYS A 80 -6.05 14.72 -0.24
CA LYS A 80 -7.14 15.49 0.38
C LYS A 80 -7.96 14.60 1.28
N LYS A 81 -8.78 15.19 2.14
CA LYS A 81 -9.80 14.46 2.90
C LYS A 81 -10.81 13.79 1.96
N ILE A 82 -11.34 12.62 2.34
CA ILE A 82 -12.31 11.87 1.52
C ILE A 82 -13.49 12.75 1.11
N LYS A 83 -14.02 13.58 2.02
CA LYS A 83 -15.13 14.51 1.75
C LYS A 83 -14.89 15.41 0.52
N TYR A 84 -13.63 15.76 0.24
CA TYR A 84 -13.28 16.53 -0.95
C TYR A 84 -13.50 15.74 -2.24
N PHE A 85 -13.24 14.43 -2.19
CA PHE A 85 -13.33 13.55 -3.37
C PHE A 85 -14.74 13.02 -3.64
N LYS A 86 -15.68 13.12 -2.68
CA LYS A 86 -17.07 12.62 -2.83
C LYS A 86 -17.72 13.04 -4.14
N LYS A 87 -17.59 14.30 -4.53
CA LYS A 87 -18.18 14.84 -5.76
C LYS A 87 -17.60 14.20 -7.04
N TYR A 88 -16.43 13.56 -6.97
CA TYR A 88 -15.74 12.94 -8.08
C TYR A 88 -15.84 11.40 -8.11
N ILE A 89 -16.46 10.79 -7.10
CA ILE A 89 -16.60 9.34 -6.97
C ILE A 89 -18.06 8.95 -7.19
N LYS A 90 -18.32 7.96 -8.07
CA LYS A 90 -19.67 7.49 -8.40
C LYS A 90 -20.23 6.57 -7.30
N ASN A 91 -19.40 5.68 -6.75
CA ASN A 91 -19.76 4.63 -5.79
C ASN A 91 -19.37 4.96 -4.35
N ILE A 92 -19.39 6.23 -3.97
CA ILE A 92 -18.93 6.70 -2.65
C ILE A 92 -19.76 6.13 -1.48
N GLU A 93 -21.04 5.86 -1.70
CA GLU A 93 -21.97 5.34 -0.69
C GLU A 93 -21.58 3.94 -0.20
N ASN A 94 -20.84 3.18 -1.02
CA ASN A 94 -20.33 1.86 -0.67
C ASN A 94 -19.12 1.91 0.28
N ILE A 95 -18.60 3.11 0.56
CA ILE A 95 -17.39 3.32 1.35
C ILE A 95 -17.77 3.87 2.72
N LYS A 96 -17.94 2.95 3.69
CA LYS A 96 -18.21 3.30 5.09
C LYS A 96 -16.90 3.62 5.83
N ILE A 97 -16.49 4.89 5.82
CA ILE A 97 -15.24 5.32 6.45
C ILE A 97 -15.34 6.80 6.87
N ASP A 98 -14.49 7.19 7.85
CA ASP A 98 -14.39 8.59 8.26
C ASP A 98 -13.96 9.49 7.10
N GLU A 99 -14.84 10.42 6.74
CA GLU A 99 -14.66 11.35 5.63
C GLU A 99 -13.54 12.38 5.85
N ASN A 100 -13.04 12.50 7.09
CA ASN A 100 -11.94 13.39 7.43
C ASN A 100 -10.56 12.75 7.18
N LEU A 101 -10.49 11.44 6.93
CA LEU A 101 -9.23 10.78 6.58
C LEU A 101 -8.64 11.36 5.29
N VAL A 102 -7.34 11.56 5.32
CA VAL A 102 -6.57 12.06 4.17
C VAL A 102 -6.17 10.90 3.29
N VAL A 103 -6.51 10.97 2.01
CA VAL A 103 -6.30 9.93 1.02
C VAL A 103 -5.65 10.47 -0.25
N GLY A 104 -4.99 9.60 -0.99
CA GLY A 104 -4.59 9.83 -2.38
C GLY A 104 -5.49 9.05 -3.33
N VAL A 105 -5.55 9.47 -4.59
CA VAL A 105 -6.19 8.72 -5.67
C VAL A 105 -5.10 8.18 -6.58
N ILE A 106 -5.15 6.88 -6.88
CA ILE A 106 -4.23 6.23 -7.83
C ILE A 106 -4.99 5.62 -9.00
N THR A 107 -4.35 5.63 -10.17
CA THR A 107 -4.76 4.93 -11.39
C THR A 107 -3.57 4.11 -11.88
N PRO A 108 -3.38 2.88 -11.36
CA PRO A 108 -2.11 2.15 -11.46
C PRO A 108 -1.80 1.62 -12.86
N ASP A 109 -2.81 1.52 -13.74
CA ASP A 109 -2.67 0.92 -15.06
C ASP A 109 -2.41 1.94 -16.16
N LYS A 110 -2.71 3.21 -15.91
CA LYS A 110 -2.35 4.28 -16.82
C LYS A 110 -0.85 4.28 -17.05
N ASP A 111 -0.42 4.41 -18.26
CA ASP A 111 0.99 4.42 -18.70
C ASP A 111 1.73 3.06 -18.60
N ILE A 112 1.03 1.97 -18.18
CA ILE A 112 1.63 0.63 -18.05
C ILE A 112 0.89 -0.39 -18.91
N VAL A 113 -0.44 -0.32 -18.96
CA VAL A 113 -1.28 -1.23 -19.75
C VAL A 113 -1.65 -0.54 -21.05
N GLU A 114 -1.36 -1.20 -22.16
CA GLU A 114 -1.75 -0.72 -23.47
C GLU A 114 -3.27 -0.54 -23.54
N ASN A 115 -3.72 0.59 -24.10
CA ASN A 115 -5.14 0.96 -24.18
C ASN A 115 -5.87 1.07 -22.83
N SER A 116 -5.15 1.21 -21.71
CA SER A 116 -5.79 1.43 -20.42
C SER A 116 -6.59 2.72 -20.39
N LYS A 117 -7.79 2.66 -19.81
CA LYS A 117 -8.59 3.86 -19.57
C LYS A 117 -7.93 4.73 -18.51
N LEU A 118 -7.97 6.05 -18.70
CA LEU A 118 -7.34 7.00 -17.77
C LEU A 118 -7.87 6.87 -16.33
N LEU A 119 -9.14 6.55 -16.17
CA LEU A 119 -9.85 6.57 -14.88
C LEU A 119 -10.13 5.18 -14.30
N GLU A 120 -9.69 4.10 -14.97
CA GLU A 120 -9.97 2.72 -14.58
C GLU A 120 -8.75 1.81 -14.76
N PRO A 121 -8.43 0.94 -13.78
CA PRO A 121 -9.00 0.93 -12.44
C PRO A 121 -8.51 2.11 -11.59
N ALA A 122 -9.35 2.57 -10.66
CA ALA A 122 -9.00 3.65 -9.75
C ALA A 122 -9.22 3.24 -8.28
N TYR A 123 -8.39 3.79 -7.41
CA TYR A 123 -8.44 3.50 -5.98
C TYR A 123 -8.18 4.75 -5.15
N ILE A 124 -8.90 4.89 -4.02
CA ILE A 124 -8.44 5.73 -2.92
C ILE A 124 -7.52 4.90 -2.04
N ILE A 125 -6.40 5.50 -1.65
CA ILE A 125 -5.38 4.83 -0.85
C ILE A 125 -5.14 5.56 0.46
N PHE A 126 -4.79 4.80 1.49
CA PHE A 126 -4.57 5.25 2.86
C PHE A 126 -3.09 5.09 3.25
N GLU A 127 -2.79 5.51 4.46
CA GLU A 127 -1.42 5.52 4.99
C GLU A 127 -0.74 4.13 4.92
N ASN A 128 -1.45 3.05 5.30
CA ASN A 128 -0.89 1.69 5.22
C ASN A 128 -0.44 1.30 3.81
N TYR A 129 -1.16 1.73 2.79
CA TYR A 129 -0.75 1.52 1.40
C TYR A 129 0.57 2.21 1.08
N GLU A 130 0.72 3.46 1.53
CA GLU A 130 1.96 4.23 1.32
C GLU A 130 3.16 3.61 2.06
N LEU A 131 2.93 2.89 3.18
CA LEU A 131 4.00 2.15 3.87
C LEU A 131 4.53 0.99 3.01
N ILE A 132 3.64 0.27 2.32
CA ILE A 132 4.07 -0.77 1.37
C ILE A 132 4.89 -0.18 0.22
N LEU A 133 4.57 1.03 -0.24
CA LEU A 133 5.38 1.71 -1.26
C LEU A 133 6.81 2.06 -0.80
N LYS A 134 7.04 2.18 0.52
CA LYS A 134 8.42 2.32 1.06
C LYS A 134 9.20 1.03 0.94
N TRP A 135 8.52 -0.12 1.00
CA TRP A 135 9.15 -1.43 0.79
C TRP A 135 9.43 -1.68 -0.69
N ASN A 136 8.41 -1.53 -1.52
CA ASN A 136 8.52 -1.72 -2.96
C ASN A 136 7.76 -0.61 -3.70
N ARG A 137 8.49 0.15 -4.53
CA ARG A 137 7.96 1.29 -5.28
C ARG A 137 7.15 0.85 -6.51
N SER A 138 6.14 0.01 -6.29
CA SER A 138 5.19 -0.43 -7.30
C SER A 138 3.76 -0.28 -6.79
N LEU A 139 2.91 0.47 -7.51
CA LEU A 139 1.49 0.62 -7.17
C LEU A 139 0.78 -0.72 -7.20
N ARG A 140 1.08 -1.57 -8.18
CA ARG A 140 0.47 -2.90 -8.31
C ARG A 140 0.93 -3.86 -7.22
N PHE A 141 2.20 -3.84 -6.84
CA PHE A 141 2.70 -4.63 -5.73
C PHE A 141 1.97 -4.28 -4.43
N ALA A 142 1.85 -2.98 -4.13
CA ALA A 142 1.14 -2.54 -2.93
C ALA A 142 -0.35 -2.93 -2.95
N LEU A 143 -1.03 -2.88 -4.11
CA LEU A 143 -2.39 -3.40 -4.25
C LEU A 143 -2.45 -4.90 -3.97
N ALA A 144 -1.54 -5.70 -4.52
CA ALA A 144 -1.51 -7.15 -4.32
C ALA A 144 -1.32 -7.52 -2.84
N VAL A 145 -0.36 -6.90 -2.16
CA VAL A 145 -0.12 -7.12 -0.72
C VAL A 145 -1.35 -6.75 0.12
N CYS A 146 -1.94 -5.60 -0.15
CA CYS A 146 -3.12 -5.14 0.58
C CYS A 146 -4.38 -6.00 0.29
N THR A 147 -4.51 -6.51 -0.93
CA THR A 147 -5.59 -7.46 -1.30
C THR A 147 -5.42 -8.77 -0.54
N LEU A 148 -4.20 -9.30 -0.49
CA LEU A 148 -3.89 -10.52 0.25
C LEU A 148 -4.21 -10.35 1.75
N LYS A 149 -3.75 -9.24 2.35
CA LYS A 149 -4.11 -8.89 3.74
C LYS A 149 -5.62 -8.90 3.99
N ASN A 150 -6.41 -8.33 3.06
CA ASN A 150 -7.87 -8.27 3.23
C ASN A 150 -8.51 -9.67 3.12
N LYS A 151 -8.00 -10.55 2.24
CA LYS A 151 -8.46 -11.94 2.14
C LYS A 151 -8.21 -12.69 3.45
N PHE A 152 -7.00 -12.67 3.98
CA PHE A 152 -6.70 -13.32 5.27
C PHE A 152 -7.57 -12.81 6.42
N LYS A 153 -7.88 -11.51 6.46
CA LYS A 153 -8.77 -10.97 7.51
C LYS A 153 -10.19 -11.51 7.46
N ASN A 154 -10.67 -11.91 6.30
CA ASN A 154 -12.04 -12.40 6.11
C ASN A 154 -12.14 -13.92 6.28
N GLU A 155 -11.02 -14.63 6.30
CA GLU A 155 -10.95 -16.10 6.43
C GLU A 155 -10.54 -16.56 7.84
N LEU A 156 -10.07 -15.64 8.68
CA LEU A 156 -9.71 -15.83 10.09
C LEU A 156 -10.72 -15.15 11.02
#